data_8a0f2db90c1efb2a85b2515b3986ee8e
#
_entry.id   8a0f2db90c1efb2a85b2515b3986ee8e
#
_cell.length_a   1.000
_cell.length_b   1.000
_cell.length_c   1.000
_cell.angle_alpha   90.00
_cell.angle_beta   90.00
_cell.angle_gamma   90.00
#
_symmetry.space_group_name_H-M   'P 1'
#
loop_
_entity.id
_entity.type
_entity.pdbx_description
1 polymer ?
#
loop_
_entity_poly.entity_id
_entity_poly.type
_entity_poly.pdbx_seq_one_letter_code
_entity_poly.pdbx_strand_id
1 'polypeptide(L)'
;MTIRLTWKRIAAVLAGLAAAGLLFAWSGIFNIAASSGHWAISDWFLHWTMRNSVKTHAWFDSPEDVIATDGQLVSAAGHFAAACATCHGAPGQRPSPVMQKATPPAPDLTDAALKDKWTDAQLFYILRHGVKFTGMPAWGAAGRDDEIRRMVAFLRRLPALSPAQYRALSGMATGAGTTDPRALGGDVLAGCVACHGADGRGRGQGDIPVLGGQDPRYLERALRDYASGARASAVMANAAATLTPEDRRALARHFAALPGLGDAVPAGGDERVRTIVTRGLPERQLPACAGCHAPGKAQPVLAGQRASYLAQRLRQWRHDDKTIDARQPQDAMAVIARRIPDDMVEPLARYFAGAEAPLRR
;
A
#
# COMPACT_ATOMS: atom_id res chain seq x y z
N MET A 1 34.00 53.91 17.91
CA MET A 1 33.84 53.01 19.08
C MET A 1 34.03 51.58 18.60
N THR A 2 35.18 50.95 18.80
CA THR A 2 35.48 49.57 18.35
C THR A 2 34.97 48.59 19.40
N ILE A 3 33.92 47.85 19.09
CA ILE A 3 33.38 46.79 19.99
C ILE A 3 34.31 45.58 19.85
N ARG A 4 35.12 45.30 20.91
CA ARG A 4 35.91 44.05 20.95
C ARG A 4 34.96 42.85 21.14
N LEU A 5 34.84 42.01 20.10
CA LEU A 5 34.07 40.77 20.14
C LEU A 5 34.87 39.70 20.89
N THR A 6 34.40 39.33 22.09
CA THR A 6 35.01 38.28 22.91
C THR A 6 34.06 37.08 22.98
N TRP A 7 34.60 35.86 23.06
CA TRP A 7 33.79 34.65 23.23
C TRP A 7 32.77 34.73 24.37
N LYS A 8 33.13 35.37 25.48
CA LYS A 8 32.21 35.60 26.62
C LYS A 8 31.01 36.46 26.24
N ARG A 9 31.23 37.52 25.44
CA ARG A 9 30.12 38.38 24.96
C ARG A 9 29.23 37.66 23.95
N ILE A 10 29.81 36.88 23.05
CA ILE A 10 29.04 36.04 22.10
C ILE A 10 28.18 35.03 22.87
N ALA A 11 28.77 34.30 23.82
CA ALA A 11 28.04 33.34 24.64
C ALA A 11 26.92 34.02 25.47
N ALA A 12 27.15 35.20 26.05
CA ALA A 12 26.13 35.94 26.78
C ALA A 12 24.97 36.41 25.88
N VAL A 13 25.27 36.88 24.68
CA VAL A 13 24.22 37.26 23.69
C VAL A 13 23.41 36.05 23.27
N LEU A 14 24.06 34.91 22.95
CA LEU A 14 23.37 33.68 22.60
C LEU A 14 22.50 33.16 23.75
N ALA A 15 23.00 33.16 24.96
CA ALA A 15 22.22 32.79 26.14
C ALA A 15 21.03 33.72 26.37
N GLY A 16 21.21 35.03 26.18
CA GLY A 16 20.14 36.02 26.26
C GLY A 16 19.05 35.81 25.20
N LEU A 17 19.46 35.54 23.97
CA LEU A 17 18.52 35.21 22.89
C LEU A 17 17.75 33.90 23.14
N ALA A 18 18.44 32.88 23.64
CA ALA A 18 17.80 31.63 24.02
C ALA A 18 16.78 31.82 25.16
N ALA A 19 17.17 32.59 26.22
CA ALA A 19 16.26 32.90 27.31
C ALA A 19 15.04 33.72 26.84
N ALA A 20 15.26 34.72 25.99
CA ALA A 20 14.17 35.50 25.39
C ALA A 20 13.23 34.63 24.55
N GLY A 21 13.77 33.69 23.75
CA GLY A 21 12.98 32.71 22.98
C GLY A 21 12.16 31.79 23.87
N LEU A 22 12.73 31.30 24.96
CA LEU A 22 12.02 30.46 25.94
C LEU A 22 10.91 31.25 26.65
N LEU A 23 11.18 32.48 27.08
CA LEU A 23 10.19 33.37 27.70
C LEU A 23 9.05 33.70 26.72
N PHE A 24 9.36 33.95 25.44
CA PHE A 24 8.37 34.17 24.41
C PHE A 24 7.48 32.92 24.22
N ALA A 25 8.08 31.73 24.14
CA ALA A 25 7.32 30.49 24.04
C ALA A 25 6.45 30.22 25.28
N TRP A 26 6.99 30.47 26.46
CA TRP A 26 6.29 30.31 27.76
C TRP A 26 5.16 31.32 27.94
N SER A 27 5.30 32.52 27.42
CA SER A 27 4.33 33.61 27.58
C SER A 27 2.95 33.36 26.98
N GLY A 28 2.84 32.41 26.05
CA GLY A 28 1.59 32.14 25.33
C GLY A 28 1.19 33.24 24.31
N ILE A 29 2.05 34.23 24.06
CA ILE A 29 1.78 35.28 23.05
C ILE A 29 1.70 34.71 21.63
N PHE A 30 2.49 33.65 21.39
CA PHE A 30 2.45 32.98 20.09
C PHE A 30 1.18 32.15 19.96
N ASN A 31 0.31 32.50 19.01
CA ASN A 31 -0.95 31.83 18.79
C ASN A 31 -0.74 30.54 17.95
N ILE A 32 -1.02 29.37 18.53
CA ILE A 32 -0.94 28.06 17.88
C ILE A 32 -2.27 27.58 17.29
N ALA A 33 -3.34 28.39 17.34
CA ALA A 33 -4.64 28.03 16.81
C ALA A 33 -4.56 27.90 15.29
N ALA A 34 -4.99 26.78 14.73
CA ALA A 34 -4.99 26.54 13.28
C ALA A 34 -5.84 27.58 12.53
N SER A 35 -6.87 28.13 13.17
CA SER A 35 -7.74 29.18 12.60
C SER A 35 -7.02 30.52 12.35
N SER A 36 -5.88 30.78 12.99
CA SER A 36 -5.09 31.99 12.77
C SER A 36 -4.18 31.92 11.53
N GLY A 37 -3.97 30.73 10.98
CA GLY A 37 -3.04 30.50 9.88
C GLY A 37 -1.58 30.74 10.25
N HIS A 38 -0.71 30.69 9.27
CA HIS A 38 0.70 31.07 9.42
C HIS A 38 0.92 32.53 9.01
N TRP A 39 1.89 33.19 9.64
CA TRP A 39 2.39 34.44 9.09
C TRP A 39 2.98 34.21 7.70
N ALA A 40 2.81 35.13 6.78
CA ALA A 40 3.25 34.96 5.39
C ALA A 40 4.74 34.56 5.27
N ILE A 41 5.61 35.13 6.13
CA ILE A 41 7.04 34.78 6.16
C ILE A 41 7.26 33.33 6.65
N SER A 42 6.51 32.89 7.67
CA SER A 42 6.60 31.53 8.20
C SER A 42 6.06 30.52 7.19
N ASP A 43 4.96 30.84 6.53
CA ASP A 43 4.37 30.00 5.47
C ASP A 43 5.35 29.82 4.31
N TRP A 44 5.91 30.93 3.80
CA TRP A 44 6.94 30.89 2.76
C TRP A 44 8.14 30.02 3.17
N PHE A 45 8.68 30.24 4.39
CA PHE A 45 9.86 29.54 4.88
C PHE A 45 9.59 28.04 5.05
N LEU A 46 8.46 27.66 5.62
CA LEU A 46 8.07 26.25 5.81
C LEU A 46 7.89 25.53 4.46
N HIS A 47 7.22 26.17 3.52
CA HIS A 47 7.05 25.60 2.17
C HIS A 47 8.38 25.52 1.40
N TRP A 48 9.24 26.52 1.51
CA TRP A 48 10.58 26.50 0.91
C TRP A 48 11.42 25.36 1.50
N THR A 49 11.46 25.23 2.82
CA THR A 49 12.18 24.18 3.53
C THR A 49 11.67 22.81 3.17
N MET A 50 10.36 22.61 3.16
CA MET A 50 9.72 21.36 2.77
C MET A 50 10.10 20.95 1.35
N ARG A 51 10.01 21.87 0.37
CA ARG A 51 10.39 21.58 -1.01
C ARG A 51 11.85 21.19 -1.16
N ASN A 52 12.76 21.89 -0.49
CA ASN A 52 14.19 21.57 -0.53
C ASN A 52 14.48 20.23 0.15
N SER A 53 13.84 19.96 1.30
CA SER A 53 13.95 18.67 1.98
C SER A 53 13.49 17.52 1.07
N VAL A 54 12.31 17.63 0.47
CA VAL A 54 11.81 16.61 -0.47
C VAL A 54 12.75 16.40 -1.65
N LYS A 55 13.24 17.49 -2.27
CA LYS A 55 14.19 17.39 -3.39
C LYS A 55 15.47 16.65 -3.01
N THR A 56 16.05 17.00 -1.87
CA THR A 56 17.31 16.41 -1.41
C THR A 56 17.14 14.94 -1.04
N HIS A 57 16.13 14.63 -0.23
CA HIS A 57 15.96 13.27 0.27
C HIS A 57 15.40 12.30 -0.79
N ALA A 58 14.57 12.77 -1.72
CA ALA A 58 14.11 11.95 -2.83
C ALA A 58 15.25 11.47 -3.73
N TRP A 59 16.35 12.22 -3.82
CA TRP A 59 17.53 11.82 -4.57
C TRP A 59 18.21 10.57 -4.00
N PHE A 60 18.20 10.41 -2.68
CA PHE A 60 18.88 9.31 -1.99
C PHE A 60 18.00 8.12 -1.67
N ASP A 61 16.68 8.32 -1.56
CA ASP A 61 15.75 7.33 -0.99
C ASP A 61 14.61 6.91 -1.96
N SER A 62 14.66 7.37 -3.20
CA SER A 62 13.65 6.98 -4.18
C SER A 62 14.24 6.01 -5.20
N PRO A 63 13.50 4.93 -5.55
CA PRO A 63 13.95 4.02 -6.59
C PRO A 63 14.01 4.73 -7.94
N GLU A 64 14.99 4.36 -8.78
CA GLU A 64 15.19 4.94 -10.11
C GLU A 64 13.98 4.71 -11.03
N ASP A 65 13.25 3.61 -10.86
CA ASP A 65 12.09 3.23 -11.69
C ASP A 65 10.77 3.30 -10.92
N VAL A 66 10.01 4.36 -11.12
CA VAL A 66 8.64 4.50 -10.60
C VAL A 66 7.62 4.15 -11.71
N ILE A 67 7.92 3.18 -12.54
CA ILE A 67 7.02 2.75 -13.61
C ILE A 67 6.00 1.75 -13.06
N ALA A 68 4.73 2.15 -12.98
CA ALA A 68 3.64 1.23 -12.76
C ALA A 68 2.86 1.03 -14.07
N THR A 69 2.55 -0.21 -14.39
CA THR A 69 1.73 -0.54 -15.55
C THR A 69 0.27 -0.21 -15.32
N ASP A 70 -0.46 0.13 -16.37
CA ASP A 70 -1.88 0.49 -16.34
C ASP A 70 -2.78 -0.56 -15.69
N GLY A 71 -2.41 -1.84 -15.76
CA GLY A 71 -3.14 -2.96 -15.19
C GLY A 71 -3.08 -3.08 -13.66
N GLN A 72 -2.51 -2.13 -12.94
CA GLN A 72 -2.33 -2.20 -11.48
C GLN A 72 -2.93 -1.00 -10.73
N LEU A 73 -3.78 -0.23 -11.38
CA LEU A 73 -4.32 1.02 -10.81
C LEU A 73 -5.54 0.81 -9.92
N VAL A 74 -6.22 -0.34 -10.00
CA VAL A 74 -7.45 -0.61 -9.23
C VAL A 74 -7.18 -0.59 -7.74
N SER A 75 -6.11 -1.24 -7.28
CA SER A 75 -5.74 -1.26 -5.87
C SER A 75 -5.36 0.14 -5.35
N ALA A 76 -4.62 0.92 -6.15
CA ALA A 76 -4.26 2.29 -5.83
C ALA A 76 -5.49 3.21 -5.81
N ALA A 77 -6.38 3.12 -6.79
CA ALA A 77 -7.61 3.91 -6.86
C ALA A 77 -8.55 3.61 -5.69
N GLY A 78 -8.70 2.33 -5.33
CA GLY A 78 -9.51 1.93 -4.17
C GLY A 78 -8.93 2.43 -2.85
N HIS A 79 -7.61 2.33 -2.68
CA HIS A 79 -6.94 2.88 -1.49
C HIS A 79 -7.02 4.41 -1.45
N PHE A 80 -6.84 5.10 -2.57
CA PHE A 80 -7.01 6.55 -2.66
C PHE A 80 -8.42 6.97 -2.26
N ALA A 81 -9.45 6.29 -2.77
CA ALA A 81 -10.85 6.56 -2.41
C ALA A 81 -11.11 6.41 -0.91
N ALA A 82 -10.54 5.38 -0.29
CA ALA A 82 -10.79 5.05 1.11
C ALA A 82 -9.96 5.89 2.10
N ALA A 83 -8.72 6.28 1.73
CA ALA A 83 -7.78 6.88 2.67
C ALA A 83 -7.38 8.33 2.32
N CYS A 84 -7.37 8.72 1.04
CA CYS A 84 -6.78 9.98 0.59
C CYS A 84 -7.82 11.01 0.14
N ALA A 85 -8.89 10.56 -0.52
CA ALA A 85 -9.87 11.43 -1.19
C ALA A 85 -10.56 12.42 -0.25
N THR A 86 -10.78 12.06 1.02
CA THR A 86 -11.37 12.95 2.02
C THR A 86 -10.59 14.24 2.19
N CYS A 87 -9.25 14.16 2.15
CA CYS A 87 -8.37 15.31 2.30
C CYS A 87 -8.05 15.97 0.95
N HIS A 88 -7.83 15.14 -0.08
CA HIS A 88 -7.25 15.57 -1.36
C HIS A 88 -8.26 15.73 -2.50
N GLY A 89 -9.54 15.47 -2.27
CA GLY A 89 -10.55 15.45 -3.32
C GLY A 89 -10.44 14.24 -4.25
N ALA A 90 -11.40 14.13 -5.16
CA ALA A 90 -11.42 13.11 -6.20
C ALA A 90 -12.20 13.65 -7.42
N PRO A 91 -12.07 13.06 -8.62
CA PRO A 91 -12.83 13.49 -9.78
C PRO A 91 -14.35 13.55 -9.51
N GLY A 92 -14.91 14.75 -9.56
CA GLY A 92 -16.31 15.04 -9.21
C GLY A 92 -16.60 15.20 -7.71
N GLN A 93 -15.59 15.12 -6.84
CA GLN A 93 -15.73 15.28 -5.40
C GLN A 93 -14.67 16.24 -4.86
N ARG A 94 -15.10 17.35 -4.29
CA ARG A 94 -14.18 18.31 -3.65
C ARG A 94 -13.61 17.72 -2.35
N PRO A 95 -12.42 18.19 -1.91
CA PRO A 95 -11.92 17.90 -0.58
C PRO A 95 -12.94 18.26 0.52
N SER A 96 -12.94 17.50 1.61
CA SER A 96 -13.82 17.77 2.75
C SER A 96 -13.63 19.22 3.27
N PRO A 97 -14.69 19.99 3.47
CA PRO A 97 -14.60 21.35 4.02
C PRO A 97 -13.91 21.40 5.40
N VAL A 98 -14.04 20.36 6.20
CA VAL A 98 -13.35 20.23 7.50
C VAL A 98 -11.85 20.09 7.29
N MET A 99 -11.43 19.23 6.38
CA MET A 99 -10.01 18.99 6.09
C MET A 99 -9.36 20.20 5.41
N GLN A 100 -10.12 21.00 4.70
CA GLN A 100 -9.64 22.27 4.10
C GLN A 100 -9.40 23.38 5.15
N LYS A 101 -9.80 23.15 6.41
CA LYS A 101 -9.47 24.04 7.55
C LYS A 101 -8.17 23.65 8.25
N ALA A 102 -7.52 22.56 7.82
CA ALA A 102 -6.17 22.23 8.31
C ALA A 102 -5.16 23.31 7.91
N THR A 103 -4.11 23.47 8.70
CA THR A 103 -3.04 24.44 8.43
C THR A 103 -1.69 23.71 8.39
N PRO A 104 -1.10 23.53 7.19
CA PRO A 104 -1.62 23.93 5.87
C PRO A 104 -2.77 23.01 5.40
N PRO A 105 -3.66 23.49 4.50
CA PRO A 105 -4.69 22.64 3.90
C PRO A 105 -4.06 21.63 2.94
N ALA A 106 -4.70 20.46 2.83
CA ALA A 106 -4.29 19.47 1.85
C ALA A 106 -4.51 20.00 0.41
N PRO A 107 -3.54 19.81 -0.51
CA PRO A 107 -3.72 20.20 -1.90
C PRO A 107 -4.80 19.32 -2.57
N ASP A 108 -5.60 19.92 -3.45
CA ASP A 108 -6.53 19.19 -4.30
C ASP A 108 -5.73 18.45 -5.40
N LEU A 109 -5.65 17.13 -5.32
CA LEU A 109 -4.88 16.33 -6.26
C LEU A 109 -5.58 16.10 -7.61
N THR A 110 -6.81 16.61 -7.78
CA THR A 110 -7.48 16.64 -9.08
C THR A 110 -7.05 17.84 -9.93
N ASP A 111 -6.32 18.80 -9.35
CA ASP A 111 -5.80 19.95 -10.07
C ASP A 111 -4.64 19.54 -10.99
N ALA A 112 -4.84 19.73 -12.30
CA ALA A 112 -3.83 19.42 -13.31
C ALA A 112 -2.53 20.21 -13.14
N ALA A 113 -2.57 21.41 -12.53
CA ALA A 113 -1.38 22.23 -12.27
C ALA A 113 -0.42 21.57 -11.25
N LEU A 114 -0.90 20.62 -10.45
CA LEU A 114 -0.04 19.89 -9.51
C LEU A 114 0.74 18.76 -10.16
N LYS A 115 0.36 18.31 -11.36
CA LYS A 115 0.96 17.17 -12.06
C LYS A 115 2.48 17.32 -12.26
N ASP A 116 2.91 18.53 -12.63
CA ASP A 116 4.30 18.80 -12.99
C ASP A 116 5.10 19.44 -11.84
N LYS A 117 4.46 19.66 -10.69
CA LYS A 117 5.09 20.30 -9.53
C LYS A 117 6.14 19.41 -8.86
N TRP A 118 5.97 18.09 -8.94
CA TRP A 118 6.79 17.09 -8.29
C TRP A 118 7.18 16.00 -9.29
N THR A 119 8.45 15.54 -9.24
CA THR A 119 8.88 14.33 -9.97
C THR A 119 8.29 13.07 -9.34
N ASP A 120 8.33 11.94 -10.05
CA ASP A 120 7.85 10.65 -9.51
C ASP A 120 8.63 10.24 -8.27
N ALA A 121 9.96 10.43 -8.26
CA ALA A 121 10.79 10.19 -7.10
C ALA A 121 10.38 11.05 -5.88
N GLN A 122 10.04 12.31 -6.10
CA GLN A 122 9.58 13.21 -5.04
C GLN A 122 8.19 12.82 -4.54
N LEU A 123 7.26 12.45 -5.43
CA LEU A 123 5.95 11.91 -5.05
C LEU A 123 6.10 10.61 -4.25
N PHE A 124 6.97 9.73 -4.70
CA PHE A 124 7.28 8.49 -3.99
C PHE A 124 7.78 8.78 -2.57
N TYR A 125 8.75 9.70 -2.44
CA TYR A 125 9.27 10.11 -1.14
C TYR A 125 8.19 10.69 -0.22
N ILE A 126 7.35 11.61 -0.75
CA ILE A 126 6.24 12.22 0.01
C ILE A 126 5.25 11.14 0.49
N LEU A 127 4.87 10.22 -0.37
CA LEU A 127 3.94 9.15 -0.01
C LEU A 127 4.55 8.21 1.04
N ARG A 128 5.83 7.86 0.88
CA ARG A 128 6.53 6.95 1.78
C ARG A 128 6.66 7.51 3.19
N HIS A 129 7.02 8.78 3.31
CA HIS A 129 7.41 9.39 4.58
C HIS A 129 6.39 10.36 5.16
N GLY A 130 5.38 10.75 4.38
CA GLY A 130 4.47 11.84 4.76
C GLY A 130 5.20 13.18 4.84
N VAL A 131 4.56 14.17 5.44
CA VAL A 131 5.11 15.51 5.63
C VAL A 131 4.95 15.94 7.09
N LYS A 132 6.06 16.11 7.81
CA LYS A 132 6.05 16.57 9.21
C LYS A 132 5.30 17.89 9.39
N PHE A 133 4.66 18.04 10.52
CA PHE A 133 3.88 19.22 10.90
C PHE A 133 2.69 19.51 9.99
N THR A 134 2.22 18.49 9.26
CA THR A 134 0.98 18.53 8.46
C THR A 134 0.11 17.32 8.78
N GLY A 135 -1.11 17.27 8.21
CA GLY A 135 -1.98 16.10 8.30
C GLY A 135 -1.60 14.95 7.38
N MET A 136 -0.53 15.05 6.57
CA MET A 136 -0.12 14.00 5.63
C MET A 136 0.70 12.91 6.35
N PRO A 137 0.12 11.71 6.59
CA PRO A 137 0.83 10.63 7.25
C PRO A 137 1.83 9.95 6.32
N ALA A 138 2.78 9.19 6.89
CA ALA A 138 3.59 8.25 6.15
C ALA A 138 2.75 7.08 5.63
N TRP A 139 3.26 6.35 4.61
CA TRP A 139 2.61 5.15 4.10
C TRP A 139 2.41 4.10 5.19
N GLY A 140 1.21 3.53 5.28
CA GLY A 140 0.78 2.69 6.38
C GLY A 140 1.45 1.29 6.46
N ALA A 141 2.37 0.98 5.53
CA ALA A 141 3.08 -0.31 5.54
C ALA A 141 4.53 -0.12 5.10
N ALA A 142 5.45 -0.28 6.03
CA ALA A 142 6.88 -0.21 5.74
C ALA A 142 7.29 -1.27 4.71
N GLY A 143 8.18 -0.90 3.78
CA GLY A 143 8.72 -1.80 2.76
C GLY A 143 7.76 -2.19 1.63
N ARG A 144 6.54 -1.62 1.56
CA ARG A 144 5.59 -1.83 0.46
C ARG A 144 5.75 -0.77 -0.65
N ASP A 145 6.97 -0.64 -1.13
CA ASP A 145 7.33 0.27 -2.22
C ASP A 145 6.54 0.01 -3.51
N ASP A 146 6.11 -1.23 -3.71
CA ASP A 146 5.25 -1.63 -4.81
C ASP A 146 3.86 -0.95 -4.75
N GLU A 147 3.27 -0.81 -3.56
CA GLU A 147 2.01 -0.08 -3.37
C GLU A 147 2.19 1.42 -3.62
N ILE A 148 3.31 1.99 -3.16
CA ILE A 148 3.63 3.41 -3.34
C ILE A 148 3.83 3.73 -4.83
N ARG A 149 4.56 2.89 -5.57
CA ARG A 149 4.74 3.06 -7.03
C ARG A 149 3.42 3.09 -7.79
N ARG A 150 2.50 2.16 -7.45
CA ARG A 150 1.15 2.16 -8.04
C ARG A 150 0.37 3.42 -7.70
N MET A 151 0.52 3.91 -6.47
CA MET A 151 -0.11 5.16 -6.07
C MET A 151 0.46 6.36 -6.84
N VAL A 152 1.78 6.45 -7.04
CA VAL A 152 2.37 7.51 -7.88
C VAL A 152 1.80 7.46 -9.30
N ALA A 153 1.76 6.27 -9.92
CA ALA A 153 1.19 6.12 -11.26
C ALA A 153 -0.29 6.51 -11.32
N PHE A 154 -1.06 6.14 -10.29
CA PHE A 154 -2.46 6.55 -10.18
C PHE A 154 -2.59 8.08 -10.06
N LEU A 155 -1.80 8.72 -9.20
CA LEU A 155 -1.83 10.18 -9.03
C LEU A 155 -1.47 10.94 -10.32
N ARG A 156 -0.60 10.39 -11.17
CA ARG A 156 -0.31 10.97 -12.49
C ARG A 156 -1.51 10.95 -13.44
N ARG A 157 -2.39 10.00 -13.28
CA ARG A 157 -3.62 9.88 -14.09
C ARG A 157 -4.82 10.59 -13.50
N LEU A 158 -4.84 10.77 -12.18
CA LEU A 158 -6.00 11.27 -11.44
C LEU A 158 -6.60 12.54 -12.02
N PRO A 159 -5.82 13.60 -12.41
CA PRO A 159 -6.39 14.83 -12.97
C PRO A 159 -7.08 14.65 -14.32
N ALA A 160 -6.75 13.58 -15.06
CA ALA A 160 -7.34 13.31 -16.38
C ALA A 160 -8.55 12.36 -16.32
N LEU A 161 -8.85 11.79 -15.16
CA LEU A 161 -9.99 10.89 -15.02
C LEU A 161 -11.30 11.65 -14.92
N SER A 162 -12.28 11.25 -15.72
CA SER A 162 -13.67 11.68 -15.48
C SER A 162 -14.22 11.07 -14.18
N PRO A 163 -15.25 11.66 -13.57
CA PRO A 163 -15.91 11.07 -12.40
C PRO A 163 -16.40 9.64 -12.62
N ALA A 164 -16.85 9.30 -13.82
CA ALA A 164 -17.31 7.95 -14.17
C ALA A 164 -16.13 6.96 -14.22
N GLN A 165 -15.03 7.35 -14.86
CA GLN A 165 -13.81 6.54 -14.93
C GLN A 165 -13.22 6.30 -13.53
N TYR A 166 -13.17 7.33 -12.70
CA TYR A 166 -12.69 7.21 -11.32
C TYR A 166 -13.55 6.24 -10.51
N ARG A 167 -14.90 6.36 -10.57
CA ARG A 167 -15.81 5.42 -9.88
C ARG A 167 -15.64 3.99 -10.38
N ALA A 168 -15.51 3.79 -11.68
CA ALA A 168 -15.27 2.46 -12.25
C ALA A 168 -13.95 1.87 -11.77
N LEU A 169 -12.89 2.67 -11.73
CA LEU A 169 -11.54 2.24 -11.33
C LEU A 169 -11.48 1.93 -9.83
N SER A 170 -12.00 2.82 -8.98
CA SER A 170 -12.03 2.66 -7.52
C SER A 170 -13.02 1.60 -7.02
N GLY A 171 -13.86 1.07 -7.91
CA GLY A 171 -14.90 0.09 -7.55
C GLY A 171 -16.16 0.69 -6.93
N MET A 172 -16.25 2.01 -6.78
CA MET A 172 -17.44 2.68 -6.24
C MET A 172 -18.67 2.57 -7.16
N ALA A 173 -18.48 2.17 -8.43
CA ALA A 173 -19.57 1.93 -9.36
C ALA A 173 -20.26 0.57 -9.16
N THR A 174 -19.61 -0.34 -8.46
CA THR A 174 -20.14 -1.68 -8.20
C THR A 174 -20.96 -1.70 -6.90
N GLY A 175 -21.95 -0.85 -6.79
CA GLY A 175 -22.93 -0.87 -5.70
C GLY A 175 -23.73 -2.18 -5.64
N ALA A 176 -23.04 -3.30 -5.54
CA ALA A 176 -23.57 -4.62 -5.26
C ALA A 176 -23.87 -4.72 -3.74
N GLY A 177 -24.73 -3.84 -3.25
CA GLY A 177 -25.41 -4.08 -1.98
C GLY A 177 -26.19 -5.38 -2.09
N THR A 178 -25.81 -6.40 -1.33
CA THR A 178 -26.67 -7.55 -1.16
C THR A 178 -27.92 -7.07 -0.42
N THR A 179 -29.08 -7.36 -0.99
CA THR A 179 -30.38 -7.02 -0.39
C THR A 179 -30.75 -7.91 0.81
N ASP A 180 -29.84 -8.80 1.25
CA ASP A 180 -30.05 -9.64 2.42
C ASP A 180 -29.42 -8.95 3.67
N PRO A 181 -30.26 -8.44 4.61
CA PRO A 181 -29.75 -7.81 5.83
C PRO A 181 -29.09 -8.79 6.82
N ARG A 182 -29.11 -10.10 6.56
CA ARG A 182 -28.42 -11.13 7.34
C ARG A 182 -27.08 -11.56 6.72
N ALA A 183 -26.86 -11.23 5.45
CA ALA A 183 -25.54 -11.27 4.85
C ALA A 183 -24.75 -10.05 5.32
N LEU A 184 -23.46 -10.20 5.52
CA LEU A 184 -22.45 -9.15 5.76
C LEU A 184 -22.97 -7.77 5.39
N GLY A 185 -22.97 -6.80 6.29
CA GLY A 185 -23.47 -5.45 6.02
C GLY A 185 -23.06 -5.03 4.61
N GLY A 186 -24.03 -4.69 3.75
CA GLY A 186 -23.82 -4.56 2.30
C GLY A 186 -22.62 -3.69 1.93
N ASP A 187 -22.28 -2.72 2.78
CA ASP A 187 -21.14 -1.82 2.62
C ASP A 187 -19.78 -2.51 2.84
N VAL A 188 -19.70 -3.48 3.77
CA VAL A 188 -18.46 -4.21 4.06
C VAL A 188 -18.08 -5.12 2.89
N LEU A 189 -19.05 -5.89 2.37
CA LEU A 189 -18.80 -6.74 1.20
C LEU A 189 -18.49 -5.92 -0.05
N ALA A 190 -19.22 -4.82 -0.28
CA ALA A 190 -19.00 -3.94 -1.41
C ALA A 190 -17.56 -3.39 -1.45
N GLY A 191 -17.02 -3.00 -0.30
CA GLY A 191 -15.62 -2.57 -0.18
C GLY A 191 -14.60 -3.63 -0.62
N CYS A 192 -14.85 -4.90 -0.29
CA CYS A 192 -13.98 -6.01 -0.72
C CYS A 192 -14.13 -6.32 -2.22
N VAL A 193 -15.37 -6.39 -2.70
CA VAL A 193 -15.72 -6.64 -4.11
C VAL A 193 -15.16 -5.58 -5.04
N ALA A 194 -15.05 -4.34 -4.58
CA ALA A 194 -14.48 -3.22 -5.34
C ALA A 194 -13.11 -3.56 -5.94
N CYS A 195 -12.27 -4.28 -5.22
CA CYS A 195 -10.95 -4.72 -5.70
C CYS A 195 -10.94 -6.21 -6.08
N HIS A 196 -11.50 -7.07 -5.23
CA HIS A 196 -11.42 -8.53 -5.41
C HIS A 196 -12.43 -9.10 -6.42
N GLY A 197 -13.40 -8.29 -6.88
CA GLY A 197 -14.48 -8.73 -7.77
C GLY A 197 -15.56 -9.53 -7.03
N ALA A 198 -16.79 -9.50 -7.56
CA ALA A 198 -17.89 -10.30 -7.02
C ALA A 198 -17.66 -11.81 -7.17
N ASP A 199 -16.83 -12.19 -8.15
CA ASP A 199 -16.39 -13.56 -8.41
C ASP A 199 -15.14 -13.96 -7.61
N GLY A 200 -14.59 -13.06 -6.79
CA GLY A 200 -13.36 -13.29 -6.04
C GLY A 200 -12.10 -13.42 -6.89
N ARG A 201 -12.14 -13.03 -8.18
CA ARG A 201 -11.02 -13.21 -9.13
C ARG A 201 -10.18 -11.95 -9.35
N GLY A 202 -10.30 -10.91 -8.51
CA GLY A 202 -9.42 -9.74 -8.52
C GLY A 202 -9.54 -8.86 -9.76
N ARG A 203 -10.70 -8.83 -10.42
CA ARG A 203 -10.99 -7.97 -11.59
C ARG A 203 -9.93 -8.04 -12.71
N GLY A 204 -9.26 -9.17 -12.86
CA GLY A 204 -8.19 -9.34 -13.85
C GLY A 204 -6.87 -8.65 -13.49
N GLN A 205 -6.74 -8.02 -12.32
CA GLN A 205 -5.54 -7.29 -11.92
C GLN A 205 -4.44 -8.24 -11.42
N GLY A 206 -3.20 -8.03 -11.89
CA GLY A 206 -2.08 -8.92 -11.59
C GLY A 206 -1.60 -8.90 -10.14
N ASP A 207 -1.89 -7.83 -9.41
CA ASP A 207 -1.50 -7.61 -8.01
C ASP A 207 -2.59 -7.99 -7.01
N ILE A 208 -3.83 -8.23 -7.47
CA ILE A 208 -4.95 -8.63 -6.63
C ILE A 208 -5.14 -10.14 -6.72
N PRO A 209 -5.00 -10.88 -5.60
CA PRO A 209 -5.08 -12.34 -5.62
C PRO A 209 -6.49 -12.85 -5.87
N VAL A 210 -6.59 -14.05 -6.44
CA VAL A 210 -7.81 -14.85 -6.46
C VAL A 210 -8.11 -15.33 -5.04
N LEU A 211 -9.33 -15.10 -4.56
CA LEU A 211 -9.81 -15.52 -3.24
C LEU A 211 -10.76 -16.72 -3.30
N GLY A 212 -11.49 -16.89 -4.42
CA GLY A 212 -12.39 -18.02 -4.61
C GLY A 212 -11.66 -19.36 -4.47
N GLY A 213 -12.26 -20.33 -3.79
CA GLY A 213 -11.67 -21.65 -3.55
C GLY A 213 -10.53 -21.70 -2.54
N GLN A 214 -10.20 -20.60 -1.86
CA GLN A 214 -9.18 -20.58 -0.81
C GLN A 214 -9.73 -21.14 0.51
N ASP A 215 -8.84 -21.70 1.36
CA ASP A 215 -9.24 -22.16 2.70
C ASP A 215 -9.77 -20.97 3.53
N PRO A 216 -10.99 -21.06 4.08
CA PRO A 216 -11.59 -19.95 4.84
C PRO A 216 -10.80 -19.60 6.10
N ARG A 217 -10.14 -20.58 6.75
CA ARG A 217 -9.30 -20.32 7.93
C ARG A 217 -8.04 -19.54 7.55
N TYR A 218 -7.52 -19.78 6.35
CA TYR A 218 -6.41 -18.97 5.82
C TYR A 218 -6.86 -17.53 5.52
N LEU A 219 -8.02 -17.35 4.90
CA LEU A 219 -8.56 -16.00 4.59
C LEU A 219 -8.85 -15.21 5.87
N GLU A 220 -9.48 -15.83 6.88
CA GLU A 220 -9.74 -15.19 8.17
C GLU A 220 -8.44 -14.78 8.86
N ARG A 221 -7.45 -15.68 8.89
CA ARG A 221 -6.13 -15.40 9.45
C ARG A 221 -5.43 -14.26 8.71
N ALA A 222 -5.48 -14.25 7.37
CA ALA A 222 -4.90 -13.18 6.57
C ALA A 222 -5.53 -11.81 6.86
N LEU A 223 -6.86 -11.73 6.98
CA LEU A 223 -7.55 -10.48 7.35
C LEU A 223 -7.15 -10.00 8.75
N ARG A 224 -7.04 -10.91 9.72
CA ARG A 224 -6.56 -10.59 11.07
C ARG A 224 -5.12 -10.07 11.03
N ASP A 225 -4.25 -10.72 10.28
CA ASP A 225 -2.83 -10.37 10.19
C ASP A 225 -2.63 -9.01 9.49
N TYR A 226 -3.48 -8.65 8.52
CA TYR A 226 -3.50 -7.31 7.93
C TYR A 226 -4.00 -6.26 8.93
N ALA A 227 -5.08 -6.54 9.66
CA ALA A 227 -5.63 -5.61 10.64
C ALA A 227 -4.66 -5.31 11.79
N SER A 228 -3.84 -6.29 12.19
CA SER A 228 -2.83 -6.15 13.25
C SER A 228 -1.49 -5.62 12.76
N GLY A 229 -1.27 -5.47 11.44
CA GLY A 229 0.03 -5.13 10.86
C GLY A 229 1.04 -6.28 10.82
N ALA A 230 0.67 -7.48 11.28
CA ALA A 230 1.52 -8.68 11.20
C ALA A 230 1.78 -9.11 9.74
N ARG A 231 0.92 -8.68 8.81
CA ARG A 231 1.12 -8.81 7.37
C ARG A 231 1.09 -7.42 6.73
N ALA A 232 2.20 -7.02 6.11
CA ALA A 232 2.36 -5.67 5.59
C ALA A 232 1.56 -5.46 4.28
N SER A 233 0.64 -4.51 4.30
CA SER A 233 -0.04 -3.90 3.16
C SER A 233 -0.83 -2.71 3.68
N ALA A 234 -0.55 -1.49 3.21
CA ALA A 234 -1.35 -0.33 3.59
C ALA A 234 -2.79 -0.44 3.05
N VAL A 235 -2.93 -0.98 1.84
CA VAL A 235 -4.23 -1.19 1.19
C VAL A 235 -5.11 -2.14 2.01
N MET A 236 -4.59 -3.34 2.32
CA MET A 236 -5.34 -4.37 3.04
C MET A 236 -5.47 -4.07 4.52
N ALA A 237 -4.47 -3.44 5.16
CA ALA A 237 -4.57 -2.99 6.54
C ALA A 237 -5.71 -1.99 6.72
N ASN A 238 -5.79 -0.98 5.84
CA ASN A 238 -6.90 -0.03 5.85
C ASN A 238 -8.26 -0.70 5.65
N ALA A 239 -8.37 -1.63 4.70
CA ALA A 239 -9.61 -2.37 4.44
C ALA A 239 -10.02 -3.29 5.60
N ALA A 240 -9.06 -3.84 6.33
CA ALA A 240 -9.31 -4.78 7.43
C ALA A 240 -9.44 -4.12 8.81
N ALA A 241 -9.05 -2.85 8.96
CA ALA A 241 -8.93 -2.15 10.25
C ALA A 241 -10.23 -2.11 11.05
N THR A 242 -11.36 -1.96 10.38
CA THR A 242 -12.69 -1.79 11.01
C THR A 242 -13.48 -3.09 11.10
N LEU A 243 -12.96 -4.20 10.55
CA LEU A 243 -13.65 -5.49 10.54
C LEU A 243 -13.70 -6.12 11.94
N THR A 244 -14.89 -6.48 12.37
CA THR A 244 -15.07 -7.32 13.57
C THR A 244 -14.57 -8.75 13.33
N PRO A 245 -14.33 -9.55 14.36
CA PRO A 245 -14.03 -10.97 14.18
C PRO A 245 -15.12 -11.74 13.41
N GLU A 246 -16.38 -11.35 13.57
CA GLU A 246 -17.54 -11.88 12.87
C GLU A 246 -17.49 -11.55 11.39
N ASP A 247 -17.19 -10.30 11.02
CA ASP A 247 -17.05 -9.87 9.64
C ASP A 247 -15.93 -10.64 8.95
N ARG A 248 -14.77 -10.77 9.59
CA ARG A 248 -13.62 -11.52 9.03
C ARG A 248 -14.00 -12.97 8.73
N ARG A 249 -14.70 -13.65 9.66
CA ARG A 249 -15.17 -15.04 9.45
C ARG A 249 -16.19 -15.13 8.33
N ALA A 250 -17.12 -14.19 8.26
CA ALA A 250 -18.18 -14.18 7.26
C ALA A 250 -17.62 -13.89 5.87
N LEU A 251 -16.73 -12.89 5.72
CA LEU A 251 -16.01 -12.59 4.47
C LEU A 251 -15.15 -13.79 4.01
N ALA A 252 -14.44 -14.42 4.94
CA ALA A 252 -13.61 -15.58 4.64
C ALA A 252 -14.45 -16.74 4.07
N ARG A 253 -15.61 -17.04 4.69
CA ARG A 253 -16.54 -18.06 4.17
C ARG A 253 -17.14 -17.67 2.83
N HIS A 254 -17.54 -16.42 2.69
CA HIS A 254 -18.12 -15.93 1.43
C HIS A 254 -17.17 -16.14 0.26
N PHE A 255 -15.94 -15.61 0.36
CA PHE A 255 -14.97 -15.73 -0.73
C PHE A 255 -14.48 -17.17 -0.93
N ALA A 256 -14.30 -17.96 0.13
CA ALA A 256 -13.92 -19.36 0.01
C ALA A 256 -14.94 -20.22 -0.74
N ALA A 257 -16.23 -19.88 -0.64
CA ALA A 257 -17.30 -20.60 -1.34
C ALA A 257 -17.40 -20.27 -2.85
N LEU A 258 -16.72 -19.21 -3.31
CA LEU A 258 -16.69 -18.87 -4.74
C LEU A 258 -15.76 -19.84 -5.49
N PRO A 259 -16.04 -20.15 -6.77
CA PRO A 259 -15.15 -20.97 -7.59
C PRO A 259 -13.83 -20.24 -7.89
N GLY A 260 -12.73 -20.99 -7.95
CA GLY A 260 -11.44 -20.35 -8.23
C GLY A 260 -10.24 -21.25 -8.05
N LEU A 261 -9.60 -21.16 -6.89
CA LEU A 261 -8.38 -21.92 -6.57
C LEU A 261 -8.67 -23.40 -6.34
N GLY A 262 -7.73 -24.27 -6.70
CA GLY A 262 -7.82 -25.70 -6.47
C GLY A 262 -8.41 -26.49 -7.62
N ASP A 263 -9.23 -25.86 -8.48
CA ASP A 263 -9.77 -26.51 -9.68
C ASP A 263 -8.78 -26.55 -10.85
N ALA A 264 -7.77 -25.67 -10.81
CA ALA A 264 -6.73 -25.65 -11.82
C ALA A 264 -5.72 -26.78 -11.59
N VAL A 265 -5.54 -27.62 -12.58
CA VAL A 265 -4.41 -28.55 -12.59
C VAL A 265 -3.15 -27.74 -12.91
N PRO A 266 -2.11 -27.77 -12.05
CA PRO A 266 -0.84 -27.16 -12.38
C PRO A 266 -0.36 -27.72 -13.74
N ALA A 267 -0.22 -26.87 -14.73
CA ALA A 267 0.10 -27.28 -16.07
C ALA A 267 1.43 -26.72 -16.55
N GLY A 268 2.17 -27.50 -17.29
CA GLY A 268 3.47 -27.10 -17.83
C GLY A 268 4.61 -27.25 -16.81
N GLY A 269 5.69 -26.57 -17.08
CA GLY A 269 6.92 -26.67 -16.32
C GLY A 269 7.83 -27.79 -16.79
N ASP A 270 9.11 -27.47 -16.83
CA ASP A 270 10.16 -28.44 -17.10
C ASP A 270 10.34 -29.40 -15.91
N GLU A 271 11.21 -30.37 -16.07
CA GLU A 271 11.51 -31.38 -15.03
C GLU A 271 12.04 -30.72 -13.73
N ARG A 272 12.78 -29.63 -13.85
CA ARG A 272 13.32 -28.91 -12.68
C ARG A 272 12.22 -28.26 -11.85
N VAL A 273 11.21 -27.66 -12.50
CA VAL A 273 10.03 -27.10 -11.81
C VAL A 273 9.26 -28.21 -11.09
N ARG A 274 8.96 -29.32 -11.80
CA ARG A 274 8.26 -30.46 -11.18
C ARG A 274 9.02 -31.04 -10.00
N THR A 275 10.35 -31.17 -10.12
CA THR A 275 11.20 -31.64 -9.02
C THR A 275 11.11 -30.72 -7.80
N ILE A 276 11.23 -29.41 -7.97
CA ILE A 276 11.11 -28.45 -6.87
C ILE A 276 9.73 -28.56 -6.20
N VAL A 277 8.68 -28.65 -6.98
CA VAL A 277 7.31 -28.72 -6.45
C VAL A 277 7.06 -30.01 -5.67
N THR A 278 7.52 -31.16 -6.17
CA THR A 278 7.15 -32.48 -5.62
C THR A 278 8.18 -33.07 -4.66
N ARG A 279 9.46 -32.76 -4.83
CA ARG A 279 10.59 -33.31 -4.04
C ARG A 279 11.38 -32.23 -3.30
N GLY A 280 11.37 -30.98 -3.77
CA GLY A 280 12.23 -29.91 -3.26
C GLY A 280 13.65 -29.98 -3.84
N LEU A 281 14.59 -29.27 -3.20
CA LEU A 281 16.03 -29.29 -3.49
C LEU A 281 16.79 -29.50 -2.17
N PRO A 282 17.13 -30.75 -1.80
CA PRO A 282 17.77 -31.05 -0.53
C PRO A 282 19.10 -30.31 -0.33
N GLU A 283 19.88 -30.14 -1.40
CA GLU A 283 21.18 -29.44 -1.40
C GLU A 283 21.03 -27.95 -1.05
N ARG A 284 19.83 -27.37 -1.22
CA ARG A 284 19.47 -26.00 -0.82
C ARG A 284 18.58 -25.97 0.42
N GLN A 285 18.34 -27.12 1.05
CA GLN A 285 17.37 -27.26 2.14
C GLN A 285 15.98 -26.68 1.77
N LEU A 286 15.59 -26.77 0.51
CA LEU A 286 14.31 -26.31 -0.02
C LEU A 286 13.33 -27.50 0.01
N PRO A 287 12.29 -27.46 0.86
CA PRO A 287 11.28 -28.51 0.92
C PRO A 287 10.38 -28.50 -0.32
N ALA A 288 9.71 -29.60 -0.58
CA ALA A 288 8.70 -29.70 -1.62
C ALA A 288 7.54 -28.73 -1.38
N CYS A 289 7.21 -27.89 -2.36
CA CYS A 289 6.11 -26.91 -2.23
C CYS A 289 4.76 -27.60 -1.96
N ALA A 290 4.46 -28.70 -2.66
CA ALA A 290 3.23 -29.48 -2.51
C ALA A 290 3.06 -30.09 -1.10
N GLY A 291 4.13 -30.25 -0.33
CA GLY A 291 4.06 -30.75 1.05
C GLY A 291 3.22 -29.87 1.97
N CYS A 292 3.22 -28.55 1.71
CA CYS A 292 2.48 -27.56 2.50
C CYS A 292 1.32 -26.92 1.73
N HIS A 293 1.47 -26.70 0.43
CA HIS A 293 0.51 -25.95 -0.38
C HIS A 293 -0.50 -26.84 -1.15
N ALA A 294 -0.84 -27.98 -0.61
CA ALA A 294 -1.88 -28.86 -1.14
C ALA A 294 -3.27 -28.53 -0.55
N PRO A 295 -4.36 -28.88 -1.25
CA PRO A 295 -5.72 -28.75 -0.71
C PRO A 295 -5.86 -29.40 0.67
N GLY A 296 -6.61 -28.76 1.57
CA GLY A 296 -6.82 -29.23 2.94
C GLY A 296 -5.67 -28.99 3.93
N LYS A 297 -4.58 -28.40 3.51
CA LYS A 297 -3.49 -27.93 4.38
C LYS A 297 -3.78 -26.56 4.97
N ALA A 298 -3.07 -26.21 6.06
CA ALA A 298 -3.22 -24.92 6.72
C ALA A 298 -2.62 -23.75 5.92
N GLN A 299 -1.76 -24.04 4.95
CA GLN A 299 -1.13 -23.07 4.06
C GLN A 299 -2.04 -22.76 2.86
N PRO A 300 -1.87 -21.60 2.19
CA PRO A 300 -2.74 -21.22 1.09
C PRO A 300 -2.64 -22.18 -0.10
N VAL A 301 -3.77 -22.41 -0.76
CA VAL A 301 -3.83 -23.09 -2.05
C VAL A 301 -3.17 -22.18 -3.08
N LEU A 302 -2.24 -22.73 -3.86
CA LEU A 302 -1.51 -21.99 -4.91
C LEU A 302 -2.04 -22.28 -6.33
N ALA A 303 -2.58 -23.48 -6.57
CA ALA A 303 -3.09 -23.89 -7.87
C ALA A 303 -4.24 -22.98 -8.33
N GLY A 304 -4.09 -22.35 -9.50
CA GLY A 304 -5.04 -21.39 -10.05
C GLY A 304 -4.79 -19.93 -9.59
N GLN A 305 -3.77 -19.67 -8.75
CA GLN A 305 -3.44 -18.31 -8.38
C GLN A 305 -2.65 -17.61 -9.50
N ARG A 306 -2.80 -16.29 -9.63
CA ARG A 306 -2.12 -15.49 -10.66
C ARG A 306 -0.61 -15.61 -10.60
N ALA A 307 0.04 -15.87 -11.73
CA ALA A 307 1.48 -15.98 -11.83
C ALA A 307 2.18 -14.68 -11.36
N SER A 308 1.69 -13.52 -11.80
CA SER A 308 2.23 -12.22 -11.41
C SER A 308 2.16 -11.99 -9.90
N TYR A 309 1.05 -12.37 -9.26
CA TYR A 309 0.89 -12.27 -7.80
C TYR A 309 1.88 -13.21 -7.08
N LEU A 310 1.98 -14.48 -7.50
CA LEU A 310 2.89 -15.45 -6.90
C LEU A 310 4.35 -15.02 -7.04
N ALA A 311 4.77 -14.62 -8.24
CA ALA A 311 6.13 -14.16 -8.49
C ALA A 311 6.47 -12.92 -7.65
N GLN A 312 5.56 -11.95 -7.59
CA GLN A 312 5.74 -10.76 -6.76
C GLN A 312 5.89 -11.13 -5.27
N ARG A 313 5.04 -12.02 -4.75
CA ARG A 313 5.14 -12.48 -3.35
C ARG A 313 6.45 -13.20 -3.06
N LEU A 314 6.91 -14.07 -3.95
CA LEU A 314 8.20 -14.75 -3.79
C LEU A 314 9.36 -13.75 -3.80
N ARG A 315 9.37 -12.79 -4.72
CA ARG A 315 10.40 -11.74 -4.75
C ARG A 315 10.40 -10.90 -3.48
N GLN A 316 9.24 -10.53 -2.96
CA GLN A 316 9.11 -9.79 -1.72
C GLN A 316 9.74 -10.51 -0.53
N TRP A 317 9.56 -11.81 -0.40
CA TRP A 317 10.15 -12.60 0.69
C TRP A 317 11.64 -12.89 0.53
N ARG A 318 12.21 -12.69 -0.66
CA ARG A 318 13.63 -12.92 -0.95
C ARG A 318 14.54 -11.77 -0.58
N HIS A 319 14.03 -10.57 -0.42
CA HIS A 319 14.84 -9.40 -0.05
C HIS A 319 15.28 -9.50 1.41
N ASP A 320 16.59 -9.61 1.63
CA ASP A 320 17.20 -10.04 2.89
C ASP A 320 16.95 -9.12 4.07
N ASP A 321 16.87 -7.81 3.88
CA ASP A 321 16.88 -6.84 4.98
C ASP A 321 15.58 -6.08 5.17
N LYS A 322 14.64 -6.20 4.24
CA LYS A 322 13.37 -5.48 4.29
C LYS A 322 12.25 -6.49 4.14
N THR A 323 11.85 -7.04 5.25
CA THR A 323 10.69 -7.93 5.31
C THR A 323 9.47 -7.13 4.91
N ILE A 324 9.17 -7.15 3.62
CA ILE A 324 8.05 -6.45 3.00
C ILE A 324 6.70 -6.92 3.56
N ASP A 325 6.70 -7.89 4.45
CA ASP A 325 5.52 -8.54 4.99
C ASP A 325 5.42 -8.41 6.52
N ALA A 326 6.21 -7.58 7.16
CA ALA A 326 6.36 -7.47 8.61
C ALA A 326 6.54 -8.80 9.35
N ARG A 327 6.70 -9.92 8.62
CA ARG A 327 6.99 -11.23 9.18
C ARG A 327 8.45 -11.28 9.61
N GLN A 328 8.69 -12.06 10.64
CA GLN A 328 10.06 -12.25 11.10
C GLN A 328 10.91 -12.96 10.02
N PRO A 329 12.20 -12.65 9.90
CA PRO A 329 13.08 -13.27 8.90
C PRO A 329 13.13 -14.80 8.97
N GLN A 330 12.80 -15.38 10.11
CA GLN A 330 12.73 -16.84 10.35
C GLN A 330 11.40 -17.47 9.95
N ASP A 331 10.38 -16.68 9.56
CA ASP A 331 9.10 -17.23 9.12
C ASP A 331 9.31 -18.17 7.92
N ALA A 332 8.58 -19.28 7.92
CA ALA A 332 8.80 -20.37 6.99
C ALA A 332 8.92 -19.93 5.52
N MET A 333 7.98 -19.09 5.03
CA MET A 333 8.03 -18.67 3.62
C MET A 333 9.15 -17.66 3.33
N ALA A 334 9.55 -16.83 4.29
CA ALA A 334 10.70 -15.94 4.13
C ALA A 334 12.01 -16.74 4.00
N VAL A 335 12.16 -17.78 4.80
CA VAL A 335 13.30 -18.71 4.72
C VAL A 335 13.27 -19.52 3.41
N ILE A 336 12.12 -20.09 3.05
CA ILE A 336 11.95 -20.92 1.86
C ILE A 336 12.19 -20.10 0.59
N ALA A 337 11.62 -18.91 0.48
CA ALA A 337 11.74 -18.08 -0.71
C ALA A 337 13.21 -17.72 -1.02
N ARG A 338 14.03 -17.44 -0.01
CA ARG A 338 15.47 -17.19 -0.19
C ARG A 338 16.26 -18.39 -0.71
N ARG A 339 15.74 -19.61 -0.51
CA ARG A 339 16.35 -20.86 -0.99
C ARG A 339 15.96 -21.21 -2.44
N ILE A 340 14.88 -20.60 -2.97
CA ILE A 340 14.48 -20.79 -4.36
C ILE A 340 15.54 -20.15 -5.28
N PRO A 341 16.05 -20.83 -6.31
CA PRO A 341 16.93 -20.22 -7.31
C PRO A 341 16.24 -19.03 -8.00
N ASP A 342 16.98 -17.98 -8.34
CA ASP A 342 16.43 -16.75 -8.93
C ASP A 342 15.70 -17.00 -10.24
N ASP A 343 16.28 -17.87 -11.07
CA ASP A 343 15.74 -18.29 -12.36
C ASP A 343 14.46 -19.14 -12.24
N MET A 344 14.12 -19.63 -11.04
CA MET A 344 12.96 -20.48 -10.80
C MET A 344 11.73 -19.74 -10.28
N VAL A 345 11.84 -18.46 -9.91
CA VAL A 345 10.69 -17.69 -9.36
C VAL A 345 9.54 -17.62 -10.38
N GLU A 346 9.84 -17.19 -11.61
CA GLU A 346 8.84 -17.09 -12.67
C GLU A 346 8.30 -18.44 -13.15
N PRO A 347 9.16 -19.46 -13.41
CA PRO A 347 8.68 -20.78 -13.77
C PRO A 347 7.76 -21.41 -12.71
N LEU A 348 8.10 -21.31 -11.42
CA LEU A 348 7.25 -21.82 -10.33
C LEU A 348 5.91 -21.07 -10.25
N ALA A 349 5.93 -19.76 -10.40
CA ALA A 349 4.73 -18.94 -10.39
C ALA A 349 3.78 -19.33 -11.54
N ARG A 350 4.30 -19.50 -12.76
CA ARG A 350 3.54 -19.98 -13.92
C ARG A 350 3.00 -21.41 -13.76
N TYR A 351 3.81 -22.29 -13.17
CA TYR A 351 3.40 -23.66 -12.89
C TYR A 351 2.13 -23.71 -12.02
N PHE A 352 2.12 -22.97 -10.92
CA PHE A 352 0.97 -22.93 -10.01
C PHE A 352 -0.22 -22.18 -10.60
N ALA A 353 0.01 -21.17 -11.43
CA ALA A 353 -1.08 -20.48 -12.11
C ALA A 353 -1.87 -21.40 -13.04
N GLY A 354 -1.26 -22.49 -13.51
CA GLY A 354 -1.84 -23.37 -14.52
C GLY A 354 -1.73 -22.77 -15.91
N ALA A 355 -2.31 -23.45 -16.92
CA ALA A 355 -2.48 -22.87 -18.24
C ALA A 355 -3.38 -21.63 -18.09
N GLU A 356 -2.86 -20.45 -18.35
CA GLU A 356 -3.67 -19.23 -18.41
C GLU A 356 -4.82 -19.48 -19.42
N ALA A 357 -6.05 -19.51 -18.90
CA ALA A 357 -7.19 -19.35 -19.79
C ALA A 357 -7.02 -17.98 -20.48
N PRO A 358 -7.05 -17.90 -21.82
CA PRO A 358 -6.86 -16.64 -22.49
C PRO A 358 -7.85 -15.63 -21.96
N LEU A 359 -7.36 -14.45 -21.56
CA LEU A 359 -8.20 -13.33 -21.19
C LEU A 359 -9.19 -13.11 -22.35
N ARG A 360 -10.45 -13.40 -22.14
CA ARG A 360 -11.49 -13.02 -23.09
C ARG A 360 -11.45 -11.50 -23.16
N ARG A 361 -11.11 -11.00 -24.35
CA ARG A 361 -11.08 -9.59 -24.72
C ARG A 361 -12.47 -8.97 -24.61
#